data_54ffd0a32e0664ea03d25b296baceb43
#
_entry.id   54ffd0a32e0664ea03d25b296baceb43
#
_cell.length_a   1.000
_cell.length_b   1.000
_cell.length_c   1.000
_cell.angle_alpha   90.00
_cell.angle_beta   90.00
_cell.angle_gamma   90.00
#
_symmetry.space_group_name_H-M   'P 1'
#
loop_
_entity.id
_entity.type
_entity.pdbx_description
1 polymer ?
#
loop_
_entity_poly.entity_id
_entity_poly.type
_entity_poly.pdbx_seq_one_letter_code
_entity_poly.pdbx_strand_id
1 'polypeptide(L)'
;MDKYYNLNKSLMDCYQTMSALADLKVDLEGFKFKGIVHKDLTSRIHICNESSFIGKLLKYEDQSIEILANTSFNYKNDPISYGHEDSILALKKMKLKYLITDYGIYKIK
;
A
#
# COMPACT_ATOMS: atom_id res chain seq x y z
N MET A 1 11.43 6.42 0.36
CA MET A 1 11.78 4.97 0.27
C MET A 1 13.24 4.71 0.61
N ASP A 2 14.18 5.44 0.06
CA ASP A 2 15.64 5.31 0.29
C ASP A 2 16.04 5.40 1.77
N LYS A 3 15.21 6.03 2.58
CA LYS A 3 15.41 6.11 4.03
C LYS A 3 15.41 4.71 4.68
N TYR A 4 14.58 3.81 4.18
CA TYR A 4 14.32 2.50 4.80
C TYR A 4 14.83 1.30 4.02
N TYR A 5 14.99 1.42 2.70
CA TYR A 5 15.29 0.31 1.81
C TYR A 5 16.50 0.59 0.93
N ASN A 6 17.27 -0.47 0.66
CA ASN A 6 18.30 -0.46 -0.36
C ASN A 6 17.64 -0.64 -1.73
N LEU A 7 17.65 0.43 -2.53
CA LEU A 7 17.08 0.41 -3.88
C LEU A 7 18.15 0.01 -4.90
N ASN A 8 17.83 -1.00 -5.69
CA ASN A 8 18.67 -1.38 -6.83
C ASN A 8 18.24 -0.56 -8.06
N LYS A 9 19.13 0.28 -8.56
CA LYS A 9 18.87 1.17 -9.72
C LYS A 9 18.45 0.41 -10.97
N SER A 10 18.94 -0.81 -11.18
CA SER A 10 18.57 -1.65 -12.32
C SER A 10 17.14 -2.21 -12.24
N LEU A 11 16.49 -2.13 -11.08
CA LEU A 11 15.14 -2.61 -10.81
C LEU A 11 14.10 -1.50 -10.67
N MET A 12 14.42 -0.26 -11.03
CA MET A 12 13.52 0.88 -10.83
C MET A 12 12.16 0.69 -11.52
N ASP A 13 12.13 0.17 -12.75
CA ASP A 13 10.89 -0.12 -13.45
C ASP A 13 10.08 -1.22 -12.75
N CYS A 14 10.75 -2.22 -12.17
CA CYS A 14 10.11 -3.27 -11.41
C CYS A 14 9.49 -2.75 -10.11
N TYR A 15 10.08 -1.75 -9.48
CA TYR A 15 9.48 -1.10 -8.31
C TYR A 15 8.24 -0.28 -8.68
N GLN A 16 8.15 0.26 -9.87
CA GLN A 16 6.94 0.95 -10.35
C GLN A 16 5.75 0.00 -10.53
N THR A 17 6.01 -1.27 -10.79
CA THR A 17 4.99 -2.32 -10.98
C THR A 17 4.85 -3.26 -9.78
N MET A 18 5.52 -2.98 -8.67
CA MET A 18 5.57 -3.86 -7.49
C MET A 18 6.07 -5.29 -7.80
N SER A 19 6.90 -5.48 -8.82
CA SER A 19 7.39 -6.80 -9.22
C SER A 19 8.76 -7.17 -8.64
N ALA A 20 9.41 -6.26 -7.91
CA ALA A 20 10.69 -6.50 -7.26
C ALA A 20 10.63 -6.30 -5.74
N LEU A 21 11.51 -7.02 -5.05
CA LEU A 21 11.76 -6.87 -3.62
C LEU A 21 12.93 -5.91 -3.37
N ALA A 22 12.90 -5.23 -2.24
CA ALA A 22 14.00 -4.42 -1.75
C ALA A 22 14.37 -4.83 -0.32
N ASP A 23 15.66 -4.84 -0.03
CA ASP A 23 16.18 -5.17 1.29
C ASP A 23 15.98 -4.02 2.27
N LEU A 24 15.51 -4.33 3.47
CA LEU A 24 15.45 -3.38 4.57
C LEU A 24 16.89 -3.03 5.00
N LYS A 25 17.21 -1.76 5.10
CA LYS A 25 18.54 -1.28 5.52
C LYS A 25 18.61 -0.72 6.94
N VAL A 26 17.48 -0.68 7.62
CA VAL A 26 17.35 -0.21 9.00
C VAL A 26 17.10 -1.36 9.95
N ASP A 27 17.36 -1.17 11.24
CA ASP A 27 17.06 -2.15 12.25
C ASP A 27 15.54 -2.41 12.33
N LEU A 28 15.17 -3.70 12.23
CA LEU A 28 13.76 -4.11 12.31
C LEU A 28 13.13 -3.74 13.67
N GLU A 29 13.89 -3.75 14.76
CA GLU A 29 13.36 -3.40 16.09
C GLU A 29 12.90 -1.95 16.15
N GLY A 30 13.66 -1.04 15.53
CA GLY A 30 13.33 0.38 15.41
C GLY A 30 12.37 0.73 14.27
N PHE A 31 12.07 -0.22 13.37
CA PHE A 31 11.23 0.04 12.21
C PHE A 31 9.74 0.04 12.56
N LYS A 32 9.07 1.16 12.31
CA LYS A 32 7.65 1.37 12.68
C LYS A 32 6.67 0.47 11.90
N PHE A 33 7.03 0.05 10.68
CA PHE A 33 6.14 -0.60 9.72
C PHE A 33 6.43 -2.10 9.56
N LYS A 34 6.66 -2.80 10.66
CA LYS A 34 7.06 -4.23 10.68
C LYS A 34 6.11 -5.14 9.91
N GLY A 35 4.82 -4.80 9.86
CA GLY A 35 3.80 -5.62 9.19
C GLY A 35 3.94 -5.75 7.68
N ILE A 36 4.78 -4.94 7.03
CA ILE A 36 5.06 -5.01 5.60
C ILE A 36 6.39 -5.67 5.25
N VAL A 37 7.13 -6.13 6.25
CA VAL A 37 8.45 -6.75 6.07
C VAL A 37 8.33 -8.26 6.14
N HIS A 38 8.91 -8.95 5.14
CA HIS A 38 9.00 -10.40 5.12
C HIS A 38 10.04 -10.93 6.12
N LYS A 39 10.00 -12.22 6.40
CA LYS A 39 10.93 -12.86 7.35
C LYS A 39 12.41 -12.71 6.98
N ASP A 40 12.70 -12.59 5.68
CA ASP A 40 14.05 -12.40 5.13
C ASP A 40 14.49 -10.92 5.07
N LEU A 41 13.77 -10.04 5.76
CA LEU A 41 14.01 -8.60 5.81
C LEU A 41 13.85 -7.88 4.46
N THR A 42 13.06 -8.45 3.57
CA THR A 42 12.68 -7.80 2.31
C THR A 42 11.26 -7.27 2.35
N SER A 43 10.94 -6.36 1.45
CA SER A 43 9.56 -5.93 1.18
C SER A 43 9.35 -5.74 -0.31
N ARG A 44 8.13 -6.01 -0.76
CA ARG A 44 7.70 -5.64 -2.11
C ARG A 44 7.28 -4.17 -2.10
N ILE A 45 8.11 -3.33 -2.67
CA ILE A 45 7.88 -1.89 -2.66
C ILE A 45 7.22 -1.38 -3.95
N HIS A 46 6.54 -0.26 -3.84
CA HIS A 46 5.96 0.48 -4.95
C HIS A 46 6.49 1.92 -4.94
N ILE A 47 7.23 2.28 -5.98
CA ILE A 47 7.63 3.66 -6.24
C ILE A 47 6.64 4.24 -7.24
N CYS A 48 5.80 5.16 -6.79
CA CYS A 48 4.78 5.78 -7.62
C CYS A 48 5.21 7.16 -8.11
N ASN A 49 4.67 7.56 -9.26
CA ASN A 49 4.86 8.90 -9.78
C ASN A 49 4.20 9.93 -8.85
N GLU A 50 4.85 11.05 -8.59
CA GLU A 50 4.35 12.12 -7.72
C GLU A 50 3.03 12.74 -8.21
N SER A 51 2.77 12.72 -9.52
CA SER A 51 1.53 13.19 -10.12
C SER A 51 0.36 12.19 -10.01
N SER A 52 0.64 10.92 -9.67
CA SER A 52 -0.39 9.91 -9.46
C SER A 52 -1.23 10.20 -8.21
N PHE A 53 -2.42 9.59 -8.12
CA PHE A 53 -3.27 9.71 -6.92
C PHE A 53 -2.52 9.33 -5.64
N ILE A 54 -1.82 8.20 -5.64
CA ILE A 54 -1.03 7.72 -4.49
C ILE A 54 0.13 8.67 -4.19
N GLY A 55 0.84 9.17 -5.22
CA GLY A 55 1.92 10.14 -5.05
C GLY A 55 1.44 11.44 -4.42
N LYS A 56 0.29 11.95 -4.85
CA LYS A 56 -0.35 13.13 -4.25
C LYS A 56 -0.77 12.88 -2.81
N LEU A 57 -1.32 11.70 -2.52
CA LEU A 57 -1.74 11.32 -1.16
C LEU A 57 -0.54 11.26 -0.20
N LEU A 58 0.60 10.73 -0.63
CA LEU A 58 1.83 10.70 0.15
C LEU A 58 2.44 12.08 0.39
N LYS A 59 2.14 13.03 -0.48
CA LYS A 59 2.61 14.42 -0.37
C LYS A 59 1.62 15.35 0.34
N TYR A 60 0.47 14.85 0.74
CA TYR A 60 -0.54 15.68 1.42
C TYR A 60 0.05 16.31 2.70
N GLU A 61 -0.28 17.57 2.92
CA GLU A 61 0.40 18.45 3.90
C GLU A 61 0.38 17.95 5.36
N ASP A 62 -0.55 17.12 5.72
CA ASP A 62 -0.65 16.55 7.09
C ASP A 62 0.37 15.44 7.37
N GLN A 63 1.39 15.36 6.66
CA GLN A 63 2.63 14.56 6.71
C GLN A 63 2.79 13.48 7.80
N SER A 64 1.73 13.01 8.38
CA SER A 64 1.75 11.87 9.31
C SER A 64 1.92 10.52 8.60
N ILE A 65 1.71 10.50 7.26
CA ILE A 65 1.76 9.29 6.45
C ILE A 65 3.12 9.20 5.74
N GLU A 66 4.01 8.37 6.25
CA GLU A 66 5.32 8.12 5.64
C GLU A 66 5.26 6.98 4.60
N ILE A 67 4.42 5.98 4.83
CA ILE A 67 4.28 4.78 3.99
C ILE A 67 2.80 4.41 3.90
N LEU A 68 2.37 3.99 2.71
CA LEU A 68 1.09 3.34 2.48
C LEU A 68 1.34 1.85 2.23
N ALA A 69 0.56 1.00 2.88
CA ALA A 69 0.56 -0.43 2.60
C ALA A 69 -0.49 -0.75 1.54
N ASN A 70 -0.13 -1.59 0.57
CA ASN A 70 -1.04 -2.14 -0.42
C ASN A 70 -1.41 -3.58 -0.04
N THR A 71 -2.69 -3.90 -0.09
CA THR A 71 -3.21 -5.23 0.18
C THR A 71 -4.38 -5.55 -0.73
N SER A 72 -4.73 -6.82 -0.88
CA SER A 72 -5.92 -7.22 -1.61
C SER A 72 -7.19 -6.69 -0.95
N PHE A 73 -8.19 -6.32 -1.76
CA PHE A 73 -9.46 -5.83 -1.25
C PHE A 73 -10.44 -6.99 -1.07
N ASN A 74 -10.33 -7.66 0.06
CA ASN A 74 -11.21 -8.76 0.47
C ASN A 74 -11.22 -8.89 2.00
N TYR A 75 -12.32 -9.40 2.56
CA TYR A 75 -12.34 -9.82 3.96
C TYR A 75 -11.62 -11.17 4.09
N LYS A 76 -11.11 -11.46 5.28
CA LYS A 76 -10.38 -12.70 5.60
C LYS A 76 -11.06 -13.93 5.00
N ASN A 77 -10.33 -14.70 4.21
CA ASN A 77 -10.77 -15.93 3.53
C ASN A 77 -11.84 -15.75 2.44
N ASP A 78 -12.33 -14.53 2.20
CA ASP A 78 -13.19 -14.26 1.06
C ASP A 78 -12.36 -14.08 -0.22
N PRO A 79 -12.93 -14.32 -1.41
CA PRO A 79 -12.31 -13.96 -2.68
C PRO A 79 -12.04 -12.44 -2.77
N ILE A 80 -11.06 -12.05 -3.59
CA ILE A 80 -10.85 -10.64 -3.91
C ILE A 80 -12.12 -10.06 -4.53
N SER A 81 -12.52 -8.87 -4.07
CA SER A 81 -13.68 -8.17 -4.58
C SER A 81 -13.56 -7.92 -6.08
N TYR A 82 -14.53 -8.38 -6.85
CA TYR A 82 -14.53 -8.28 -8.31
C TYR A 82 -15.31 -7.06 -8.80
N GLY A 83 -16.43 -6.74 -8.18
CA GLY A 83 -17.34 -5.69 -8.59
C GLY A 83 -17.75 -4.75 -7.46
N HIS A 84 -18.63 -3.82 -7.78
CA HIS A 84 -19.10 -2.79 -6.85
C HIS A 84 -19.82 -3.38 -5.63
N GLU A 85 -20.69 -4.36 -5.84
CA GLU A 85 -21.43 -5.02 -4.75
C GLU A 85 -20.51 -5.79 -3.82
N ASP A 86 -19.56 -6.54 -4.36
CA ASP A 86 -18.55 -7.26 -3.57
C ASP A 86 -17.70 -6.29 -2.76
N SER A 87 -17.35 -5.15 -3.34
CA SER A 87 -16.58 -4.11 -2.69
C SER A 87 -17.33 -3.51 -1.50
N ILE A 88 -18.63 -3.27 -1.64
CA ILE A 88 -19.47 -2.78 -0.54
C ILE A 88 -19.59 -3.82 0.57
N LEU A 89 -19.77 -5.10 0.22
CA LEU A 89 -19.82 -6.19 1.20
C LEU A 89 -18.50 -6.33 1.96
N ALA A 90 -17.39 -6.32 1.25
CA ALA A 90 -16.06 -6.38 1.84
C ALA A 90 -15.83 -5.19 2.78
N LEU A 91 -16.17 -3.98 2.35
CA LEU A 91 -16.06 -2.76 3.14
C LEU A 91 -16.83 -2.88 4.47
N LYS A 92 -18.09 -3.37 4.43
CA LYS A 92 -18.92 -3.59 5.63
C LYS A 92 -18.30 -4.63 6.56
N LYS A 93 -17.86 -5.78 6.03
CA LYS A 93 -17.22 -6.85 6.81
C LYS A 93 -15.92 -6.38 7.46
N MET A 94 -15.12 -5.59 6.76
CA MET A 94 -13.88 -5.00 7.28
C MET A 94 -14.10 -3.80 8.21
N LYS A 95 -15.35 -3.35 8.36
CA LYS A 95 -15.74 -2.16 9.15
C LYS A 95 -15.00 -0.88 8.72
N LEU A 96 -14.72 -0.75 7.43
CA LEU A 96 -14.18 0.45 6.84
C LEU A 96 -15.29 1.47 6.58
N LYS A 97 -14.95 2.75 6.67
CA LYS A 97 -15.94 3.84 6.56
C LYS A 97 -16.11 4.36 5.14
N TYR A 98 -15.06 4.27 4.33
CA TYR A 98 -15.01 4.89 3.02
C TYR A 98 -14.56 3.91 1.96
N LEU A 99 -15.17 3.99 0.79
CA LEU A 99 -14.76 3.32 -0.45
C LEU A 99 -14.44 4.40 -1.48
N ILE A 100 -13.24 4.37 -2.02
CA ILE A 100 -12.79 5.27 -3.09
C ILE A 100 -12.75 4.48 -4.39
N THR A 101 -13.41 4.98 -5.41
CA THR A 101 -13.44 4.39 -6.76
C THR A 101 -13.20 5.49 -7.79
N ASP A 102 -13.05 5.11 -9.06
CA ASP A 102 -12.95 6.06 -10.18
C ASP A 102 -14.23 6.93 -10.33
N TYR A 103 -15.34 6.50 -9.78
CA TYR A 103 -16.63 7.20 -9.86
C TYR A 103 -16.91 8.09 -8.66
N GLY A 104 -16.17 8.00 -7.58
CA GLY A 104 -16.35 8.84 -6.41
C GLY A 104 -15.98 8.18 -5.09
N ILE A 105 -16.27 8.89 -4.01
CA ILE A 105 -16.05 8.47 -2.64
C ILE A 105 -17.40 8.11 -2.00
N TYR A 106 -17.51 6.89 -1.53
CA TYR A 106 -18.71 6.38 -0.87
C TYR A 106 -18.44 6.25 0.62
N LYS A 107 -19.37 6.73 1.43
CA LYS A 107 -19.33 6.58 2.89
C LYS A 107 -20.44 5.64 3.33
N ILE A 108 -20.10 4.63 4.11
CA ILE A 108 -21.08 3.76 4.75
C ILE A 108 -21.66 4.48 5.99
N LYS A 109 -22.96 4.51 6.04
CA LYS A 109 -23.71 5.05 7.18
C LYS A 109 -23.74 4.04 8.34
#